data_f6dd80df7dd29c8c4392b5e20620122d
#
_entry.id   f6dd80df7dd29c8c4392b5e20620122d
#
_cell.length_a   1.000
_cell.length_b   1.000
_cell.length_c   1.000
_cell.angle_alpha   90.00
_cell.angle_beta   90.00
_cell.angle_gamma   90.00
#
_symmetry.space_group_name_H-M   'P 1'
#
loop_
_entity.id
_entity.type
_entity.pdbx_description
1 polymer ?
#
loop_
_entity_poly.entity_id
_entity_poly.type
_entity_poly.pdbx_seq_one_letter_code
_entity_poly.pdbx_strand_id
1 'polypeptide(L)'
;MDLLTTASTVAVSSYAVLSTVYRGMQAVYSQPENVTPPSESLFGSDRWPSVDVIIPCYNEDPRTLAACLASIANQDYAGTFQVYLVDDGSGNRNAVIPVHHAYEGDPRFNFILLRENVGKRKAQIAAIRRSSGDFVLSVDSDTTLASDVITKLAVKMRDSMVGAAMGQLTAYNRSDTWLTRLIDMEYWLACNEERAAQGRFGAVMCCCGPCAMYRRSCLLSLLDQYETQLFRGKPSDFGEDRHLTILMLKAGFRTEYVPGAVAATVVPDKMGPYLRQQLRWARSTFRDTMLARGLLRGLDRYLTLDVMGENLGPLLLGIAVVTALGELLFSHTVNWWTVLAIVTMTIIRSTVLSFRTRQLRFIGYSMHALIRIFLLIPLKAYALCTLSNSDWLSRKSVPLPNSSTKEITSAMPLGGANAAGNSGIAESLHTADLSLTAGEV
;
A
#
# COMPACT_ATOMS: atom_id res chain seq x y z
N MET A 1 -42.82 15.54 8.43
CA MET A 1 -41.36 15.43 8.16
C MET A 1 -41.20 15.27 6.65
N ASP A 2 -40.48 16.16 6.01
CA ASP A 2 -40.25 16.12 4.57
C ASP A 2 -39.53 14.82 4.15
N LEU A 3 -39.76 14.36 2.93
CA LEU A 3 -39.12 13.15 2.40
C LEU A 3 -37.58 13.21 2.50
N LEU A 4 -36.99 14.40 2.24
CA LEU A 4 -35.55 14.63 2.35
C LEU A 4 -35.06 14.50 3.79
N THR A 5 -35.77 15.09 4.76
CA THR A 5 -35.45 14.98 6.20
C THR A 5 -35.47 13.54 6.66
N THR A 6 -36.52 12.79 6.27
CA THR A 6 -36.65 11.37 6.59
C THR A 6 -35.51 10.56 5.98
N ALA A 7 -35.20 10.75 4.70
CA ALA A 7 -34.13 10.03 4.00
C ALA A 7 -32.76 10.31 4.62
N SER A 8 -32.45 11.59 4.92
CA SER A 8 -31.21 11.99 5.58
C SER A 8 -31.07 11.35 6.96
N THR A 9 -32.12 11.44 7.78
CA THR A 9 -32.12 10.91 9.14
C THR A 9 -31.97 9.38 9.15
N VAL A 10 -32.68 8.66 8.29
CA VAL A 10 -32.56 7.20 8.17
C VAL A 10 -31.18 6.80 7.68
N ALA A 11 -30.66 7.49 6.66
CA ALA A 11 -29.34 7.17 6.09
C ALA A 11 -28.22 7.40 7.10
N VAL A 12 -28.20 8.54 7.82
CA VAL A 12 -27.16 8.85 8.82
C VAL A 12 -27.26 7.91 10.02
N SER A 13 -28.48 7.57 10.47
CA SER A 13 -28.67 6.64 11.58
C SER A 13 -28.21 5.22 11.21
N SER A 14 -28.56 4.76 10.02
CA SER A 14 -28.07 3.47 9.49
C SER A 14 -26.56 3.44 9.35
N TYR A 15 -25.96 4.53 8.85
CA TYR A 15 -24.51 4.68 8.81
C TYR A 15 -23.89 4.66 10.20
N ALA A 16 -24.49 5.35 11.17
CA ALA A 16 -24.00 5.40 12.55
C ALA A 16 -23.98 4.01 13.19
N VAL A 17 -25.07 3.25 13.06
CA VAL A 17 -25.16 1.88 13.59
C VAL A 17 -24.12 0.97 12.90
N LEU A 18 -24.12 0.92 11.57
CA LEU A 18 -23.18 0.11 10.80
C LEU A 18 -21.72 0.45 11.14
N SER A 19 -21.39 1.74 11.15
CA SER A 19 -20.03 2.21 11.43
C SER A 19 -19.60 1.92 12.88
N THR A 20 -20.51 2.05 13.85
CA THR A 20 -20.19 1.76 15.27
C THR A 20 -19.98 0.28 15.49
N VAL A 21 -20.86 -0.59 14.98
CA VAL A 21 -20.71 -2.05 15.08
C VAL A 21 -19.43 -2.50 14.39
N TYR A 22 -19.22 -2.07 13.15
CA TYR A 22 -18.04 -2.40 12.36
C TYR A 22 -16.74 -1.98 13.06
N ARG A 23 -16.66 -0.74 13.53
CA ARG A 23 -15.46 -0.23 14.21
C ARG A 23 -15.25 -0.85 15.58
N GLY A 24 -16.32 -1.16 16.31
CA GLY A 24 -16.25 -1.90 17.58
C GLY A 24 -15.66 -3.29 17.37
N MET A 25 -16.14 -4.04 16.39
CA MET A 25 -15.60 -5.36 16.06
C MET A 25 -14.15 -5.27 15.58
N GLN A 26 -13.83 -4.30 14.72
CA GLN A 26 -12.48 -4.04 14.26
C GLN A 26 -11.52 -3.76 15.44
N ALA A 27 -11.95 -2.94 16.41
CA ALA A 27 -11.18 -2.64 17.61
C ALA A 27 -10.92 -3.87 18.49
N VAL A 28 -11.87 -4.79 18.56
CA VAL A 28 -11.72 -6.07 19.31
C VAL A 28 -10.77 -7.01 18.58
N TYR A 29 -10.95 -7.21 17.29
CA TYR A 29 -10.16 -8.18 16.52
C TYR A 29 -8.77 -7.69 16.16
N SER A 30 -8.50 -6.39 16.15
CA SER A 30 -7.18 -5.82 15.92
C SER A 30 -6.26 -5.82 17.13
N GLN A 31 -6.70 -6.35 18.28
CA GLN A 31 -5.82 -6.49 19.44
C GLN A 31 -4.64 -7.41 19.09
N PRO A 32 -3.40 -7.01 19.41
CA PRO A 32 -2.26 -7.86 19.18
C PRO A 32 -2.45 -9.17 19.95
N GLU A 33 -2.27 -10.30 19.28
CA GLU A 33 -2.08 -11.55 20.00
C GLU A 33 -0.79 -11.43 20.80
N ASN A 34 -0.76 -11.98 22.02
CA ASN A 34 0.47 -12.16 22.79
C ASN A 34 1.33 -13.22 22.05
N VAL A 35 1.84 -12.82 20.88
CA VAL A 35 2.81 -13.63 20.16
C VAL A 35 4.10 -13.48 20.94
N THR A 36 4.50 -14.53 21.63
CA THR A 36 5.85 -14.65 22.19
C THR A 36 6.83 -14.28 21.08
N PRO A 37 7.75 -13.33 21.28
CA PRO A 37 8.73 -13.00 20.27
C PRO A 37 9.40 -14.31 19.84
N PRO A 38 9.60 -14.50 18.52
CA PRO A 38 10.22 -15.72 18.03
C PRO A 38 11.59 -15.89 18.72
N SER A 39 11.76 -16.93 19.51
CA SER A 39 13.08 -17.27 20.02
C SER A 39 13.97 -17.59 18.79
N GLU A 40 15.23 -17.25 18.84
CA GLU A 40 16.22 -17.56 17.81
C GLU A 40 16.27 -19.06 17.45
N SER A 41 15.80 -19.93 18.36
CA SER A 41 15.64 -21.36 18.16
C SER A 41 14.49 -21.77 17.22
N LEU A 42 13.67 -20.83 16.73
CA LEU A 42 12.46 -21.14 15.95
C LEU A 42 12.71 -21.77 14.58
N PHE A 43 13.89 -21.58 13.98
CA PHE A 43 14.24 -22.27 12.75
C PHE A 43 15.05 -23.57 12.98
N GLY A 44 15.28 -23.97 14.23
CA GLY A 44 16.07 -25.19 14.55
C GLY A 44 17.42 -25.18 13.85
N SER A 45 17.97 -26.36 13.56
CA SER A 45 19.11 -26.54 12.65
C SER A 45 18.74 -26.33 11.18
N ASP A 46 17.48 -25.96 10.89
CA ASP A 46 16.97 -25.86 9.54
C ASP A 46 17.32 -24.50 8.90
N ARG A 47 17.72 -24.59 7.66
CA ARG A 47 18.11 -23.47 6.82
C ARG A 47 17.01 -22.39 6.75
N TRP A 48 17.38 -21.12 6.99
CA TRP A 48 16.52 -19.99 6.72
C TRP A 48 16.07 -20.00 5.26
N PRO A 49 14.78 -19.69 4.95
CA PRO A 49 14.30 -19.64 3.58
C PRO A 49 15.03 -18.55 2.78
N SER A 50 15.18 -18.76 1.49
CA SER A 50 15.71 -17.75 0.58
C SER A 50 14.63 -16.77 0.16
N VAL A 51 14.98 -15.46 0.02
CA VAL A 51 14.05 -14.40 -0.33
C VAL A 51 14.53 -13.65 -1.56
N ASP A 52 13.65 -13.47 -2.54
CA ASP A 52 13.87 -12.61 -3.70
C ASP A 52 13.07 -11.33 -3.55
N VAL A 53 13.77 -10.19 -3.42
CA VAL A 53 13.16 -8.85 -3.33
C VAL A 53 12.96 -8.30 -4.73
N ILE A 54 11.74 -7.94 -5.08
CA ILE A 54 11.39 -7.43 -6.42
C ILE A 54 10.96 -5.96 -6.33
N ILE A 55 11.65 -5.11 -7.08
CA ILE A 55 11.48 -3.65 -7.06
C ILE A 55 11.18 -3.18 -8.49
N PRO A 56 9.91 -3.01 -8.87
CA PRO A 56 9.57 -2.36 -10.13
C PRO A 56 9.82 -0.85 -10.02
N CYS A 57 10.56 -0.30 -10.97
CA CYS A 57 10.99 1.09 -10.99
C CYS A 57 10.56 1.75 -12.32
N TYR A 58 9.91 2.91 -12.26
CA TYR A 58 9.54 3.70 -13.43
C TYR A 58 9.56 5.19 -13.13
N ASN A 59 10.44 5.92 -13.83
CA ASN A 59 10.62 7.37 -13.67
C ASN A 59 10.81 7.80 -12.20
N GLU A 60 11.61 7.04 -11.44
CA GLU A 60 11.81 7.30 -10.02
C GLU A 60 12.81 8.44 -9.80
N ASP A 61 12.67 9.13 -8.68
CA ASP A 61 13.68 10.07 -8.20
C ASP A 61 14.94 9.31 -7.75
N PRO A 62 16.15 9.69 -8.20
CA PRO A 62 17.38 8.98 -7.87
C PRO A 62 17.68 8.89 -6.37
N ARG A 63 17.33 9.92 -5.57
CA ARG A 63 17.56 9.93 -4.12
C ARG A 63 16.61 8.97 -3.42
N THR A 64 15.36 8.96 -3.85
CA THR A 64 14.34 8.05 -3.35
C THR A 64 14.71 6.60 -3.63
N LEU A 65 15.12 6.31 -4.87
CA LEU A 65 15.59 4.97 -5.25
C LEU A 65 16.84 4.54 -4.46
N ALA A 66 17.81 5.45 -4.27
CA ALA A 66 18.99 5.16 -3.47
C ALA A 66 18.66 4.82 -2.02
N ALA A 67 17.72 5.56 -1.40
CA ALA A 67 17.26 5.26 -0.04
C ALA A 67 16.55 3.90 0.03
N CYS A 68 15.73 3.55 -0.96
CA CYS A 68 15.10 2.24 -1.08
C CYS A 68 16.15 1.12 -1.11
N LEU A 69 17.10 1.17 -2.06
CA LEU A 69 18.13 0.14 -2.21
C LEU A 69 19.04 0.04 -0.98
N ALA A 70 19.41 1.18 -0.37
CA ALA A 70 20.21 1.19 0.86
C ALA A 70 19.49 0.48 2.02
N SER A 71 18.17 0.70 2.17
CA SER A 71 17.38 0.05 3.21
C SER A 71 17.30 -1.47 3.03
N ILE A 72 17.31 -1.93 1.78
CA ILE A 72 17.28 -3.36 1.45
C ILE A 72 18.66 -3.99 1.62
N ALA A 73 19.73 -3.30 1.18
CA ALA A 73 21.10 -3.76 1.36
C ALA A 73 21.45 -4.01 2.84
N ASN A 74 20.87 -3.19 3.74
CA ASN A 74 21.10 -3.22 5.18
C ASN A 74 20.08 -4.08 5.95
N GLN A 75 19.39 -5.03 5.29
CA GLN A 75 18.49 -5.93 6.00
C GLN A 75 19.27 -6.92 6.89
N ASP A 76 18.82 -7.03 8.13
CA ASP A 76 19.29 -8.04 9.10
C ASP A 76 18.50 -9.33 8.90
N TYR A 77 19.00 -10.17 8.00
CA TYR A 77 18.38 -11.44 7.66
C TYR A 77 19.41 -12.57 7.68
N ALA A 78 19.17 -13.59 8.49
CA ALA A 78 20.10 -14.72 8.65
C ALA A 78 20.09 -15.67 7.45
N GLY A 79 19.07 -15.61 6.58
CA GLY A 79 19.02 -16.36 5.32
C GLY A 79 19.67 -15.63 4.17
N THR A 80 19.58 -16.21 2.98
CA THR A 80 20.04 -15.56 1.75
C THR A 80 18.92 -14.75 1.10
N PHE A 81 19.26 -13.58 0.53
CA PHE A 81 18.31 -12.86 -0.31
C PHE A 81 18.99 -12.31 -1.56
N GLN A 82 18.18 -12.15 -2.62
CA GLN A 82 18.55 -11.54 -3.88
C GLN A 82 17.61 -10.36 -4.14
N VAL A 83 18.09 -9.35 -4.85
CA VAL A 83 17.33 -8.14 -5.21
C VAL A 83 17.22 -8.05 -6.73
N TYR A 84 16.02 -7.92 -7.24
CA TYR A 84 15.71 -7.73 -8.65
C TYR A 84 15.11 -6.34 -8.85
N LEU A 85 15.91 -5.37 -9.25
CA LEU A 85 15.44 -4.06 -9.67
C LEU A 85 15.05 -4.12 -11.15
N VAL A 86 13.77 -3.84 -11.44
CA VAL A 86 13.24 -3.83 -12.81
C VAL A 86 12.94 -2.41 -13.23
N ASP A 87 13.80 -1.84 -14.08
CA ASP A 87 13.52 -0.56 -14.75
C ASP A 87 12.53 -0.80 -15.89
N ASP A 88 11.31 -0.34 -15.71
CA ASP A 88 10.18 -0.50 -16.63
C ASP A 88 10.18 0.56 -17.74
N GLY A 89 11.31 0.68 -18.47
CA GLY A 89 11.42 1.62 -19.59
C GLY A 89 11.41 3.09 -19.16
N SER A 90 12.11 3.44 -18.07
CA SER A 90 12.12 4.81 -17.55
C SER A 90 12.68 5.82 -18.54
N GLY A 91 11.97 6.94 -18.72
CA GLY A 91 12.43 8.07 -19.53
C GLY A 91 13.59 8.85 -18.90
N ASN A 92 13.72 8.79 -17.56
CA ASN A 92 14.81 9.40 -16.80
C ASN A 92 15.91 8.40 -16.43
N ARG A 93 16.05 7.30 -17.16
CA ARG A 93 17.01 6.22 -16.86
C ARG A 93 18.43 6.73 -16.61
N ASN A 94 18.90 7.70 -17.40
CA ASN A 94 20.21 8.28 -17.22
C ASN A 94 20.44 8.91 -15.84
N ALA A 95 19.39 9.38 -15.19
CA ALA A 95 19.48 9.95 -13.85
C ALA A 95 19.59 8.88 -12.76
N VAL A 96 19.04 7.69 -12.98
CA VAL A 96 19.06 6.57 -12.00
C VAL A 96 20.21 5.58 -12.22
N ILE A 97 20.87 5.59 -13.40
CA ILE A 97 22.03 4.76 -13.69
C ILE A 97 23.13 4.85 -12.61
N PRO A 98 23.52 6.04 -12.09
CA PRO A 98 24.53 6.12 -11.03
C PRO A 98 24.14 5.37 -9.76
N VAL A 99 22.82 5.29 -9.47
CA VAL A 99 22.31 4.52 -8.33
C VAL A 99 22.45 3.02 -8.59
N HIS A 100 22.23 2.56 -9.84
CA HIS A 100 22.44 1.15 -10.21
C HIS A 100 23.92 0.77 -10.08
N HIS A 101 24.83 1.59 -10.62
CA HIS A 101 26.28 1.35 -10.56
C HIS A 101 26.82 1.24 -9.13
N ALA A 102 26.20 1.96 -8.17
CA ALA A 102 26.61 1.87 -6.78
C ALA A 102 26.44 0.46 -6.18
N TYR A 103 25.59 -0.39 -6.77
CA TYR A 103 25.32 -1.75 -6.32
C TYR A 103 25.78 -2.85 -7.30
N GLU A 104 26.41 -2.50 -8.43
CA GLU A 104 26.92 -3.50 -9.41
C GLU A 104 27.96 -4.47 -8.81
N GLY A 105 28.70 -4.01 -7.80
CA GLY A 105 29.68 -4.84 -7.09
C GLY A 105 29.10 -5.77 -6.04
N ASP A 106 27.82 -5.63 -5.69
CA ASP A 106 27.13 -6.48 -4.71
C ASP A 106 26.41 -7.63 -5.44
N PRO A 107 26.86 -8.90 -5.27
CA PRO A 107 26.30 -10.04 -5.98
C PRO A 107 24.81 -10.32 -5.66
N ARG A 108 24.27 -9.66 -4.66
CA ARG A 108 22.85 -9.77 -4.34
C ARG A 108 21.96 -9.01 -5.31
N PHE A 109 22.49 -7.98 -6.01
CA PHE A 109 21.68 -7.07 -6.83
C PHE A 109 21.69 -7.46 -8.31
N ASN A 110 20.50 -7.59 -8.87
CA ASN A 110 20.26 -7.94 -10.27
C ASN A 110 19.43 -6.84 -10.93
N PHE A 111 19.92 -6.24 -12.01
CA PHE A 111 19.26 -5.15 -12.73
C PHE A 111 18.63 -5.68 -14.02
N ILE A 112 17.31 -5.48 -14.18
CA ILE A 112 16.54 -5.84 -15.38
C ILE A 112 16.07 -4.55 -16.04
N LEU A 113 16.63 -4.21 -17.19
CA LEU A 113 16.31 -2.99 -17.90
C LEU A 113 15.37 -3.31 -19.07
N LEU A 114 14.10 -2.99 -18.96
CA LEU A 114 13.13 -3.16 -20.03
C LEU A 114 13.29 -2.05 -21.08
N ARG A 115 13.02 -2.36 -22.34
CA ARG A 115 13.15 -1.42 -23.46
C ARG A 115 12.06 -0.34 -23.44
N GLU A 116 10.86 -0.71 -23.01
CA GLU A 116 9.66 0.13 -22.98
C GLU A 116 8.86 -0.10 -21.71
N ASN A 117 7.98 0.83 -21.39
CA ASN A 117 7.07 0.68 -20.25
C ASN A 117 6.00 -0.38 -20.57
N VAL A 118 6.02 -1.48 -19.81
CA VAL A 118 5.05 -2.57 -19.92
C VAL A 118 4.05 -2.57 -18.76
N GLY A 119 4.25 -1.68 -17.77
CA GLY A 119 3.44 -1.54 -16.56
C GLY A 119 3.94 -2.38 -15.39
N LYS A 120 3.70 -1.88 -14.17
CA LYS A 120 4.22 -2.41 -12.91
C LYS A 120 4.04 -3.93 -12.79
N ARG A 121 2.86 -4.46 -13.08
CA ARG A 121 2.55 -5.89 -13.00
C ARG A 121 3.47 -6.75 -13.88
N LYS A 122 3.62 -6.38 -15.15
CA LYS A 122 4.49 -7.13 -16.08
C LYS A 122 5.96 -6.99 -15.72
N ALA A 123 6.37 -5.82 -15.21
CA ALA A 123 7.72 -5.63 -14.68
C ALA A 123 7.98 -6.56 -13.49
N GLN A 124 7.04 -6.68 -12.54
CA GLN A 124 7.14 -7.66 -11.45
C GLN A 124 7.23 -9.09 -11.97
N ILE A 125 6.38 -9.48 -12.94
CA ILE A 125 6.39 -10.82 -13.52
C ILE A 125 7.72 -11.15 -14.20
N ALA A 126 8.35 -10.19 -14.87
CA ALA A 126 9.66 -10.37 -15.48
C ALA A 126 10.75 -10.74 -14.45
N ALA A 127 10.67 -10.19 -13.25
CA ALA A 127 11.55 -10.57 -12.14
C ALA A 127 11.12 -11.90 -11.49
N ILE A 128 9.82 -12.12 -11.24
CA ILE A 128 9.31 -13.36 -10.65
C ILE A 128 9.73 -14.58 -11.47
N ARG A 129 9.71 -14.50 -12.79
CA ARG A 129 10.15 -15.58 -13.68
C ARG A 129 11.65 -15.88 -13.58
N ARG A 130 12.47 -14.91 -13.16
CA ARG A 130 13.92 -15.08 -12.94
C ARG A 130 14.27 -15.42 -11.50
N SER A 131 13.35 -15.20 -10.58
CA SER A 131 13.52 -15.48 -9.17
C SER A 131 13.62 -16.98 -8.90
N SER A 132 14.34 -17.37 -7.85
CA SER A 132 14.53 -18.76 -7.44
C SER A 132 14.34 -18.99 -5.95
N GLY A 133 14.15 -17.91 -5.18
CA GLY A 133 13.96 -17.96 -3.73
C GLY A 133 12.68 -18.66 -3.30
N ASP A 134 12.62 -19.07 -2.04
CA ASP A 134 11.43 -19.69 -1.44
C ASP A 134 10.27 -18.67 -1.32
N PHE A 135 10.62 -17.41 -1.07
CA PHE A 135 9.69 -16.29 -0.96
C PHE A 135 10.05 -15.16 -1.91
N VAL A 136 9.04 -14.43 -2.33
CA VAL A 136 9.16 -13.20 -3.12
C VAL A 136 8.64 -12.04 -2.29
N LEU A 137 9.48 -11.03 -2.01
CA LEU A 137 9.10 -9.79 -1.35
C LEU A 137 8.95 -8.68 -2.39
N SER A 138 7.73 -8.18 -2.57
CA SER A 138 7.46 -6.98 -3.39
C SER A 138 7.73 -5.74 -2.56
N VAL A 139 8.51 -4.80 -3.13
CA VAL A 139 8.81 -3.49 -2.54
C VAL A 139 8.67 -2.43 -3.63
N ASP A 140 8.01 -1.32 -3.34
CA ASP A 140 7.93 -0.21 -4.29
C ASP A 140 9.24 0.59 -4.28
N SER A 141 9.63 1.15 -5.43
CA SER A 141 10.91 1.87 -5.59
C SER A 141 11.05 3.14 -4.74
N ASP A 142 9.93 3.60 -4.16
CA ASP A 142 9.84 4.76 -3.26
C ASP A 142 9.66 4.38 -1.78
N THR A 143 9.97 3.13 -1.43
CA THR A 143 9.76 2.57 -0.09
C THR A 143 11.08 2.20 0.56
N THR A 144 11.24 2.58 1.83
CA THR A 144 12.35 2.16 2.70
C THR A 144 11.85 1.15 3.73
N LEU A 145 12.64 0.13 4.01
CA LEU A 145 12.33 -0.93 4.97
C LEU A 145 13.10 -0.75 6.27
N ALA A 146 12.48 -1.03 7.41
CA ALA A 146 13.22 -1.22 8.66
C ALA A 146 14.14 -2.46 8.53
N SER A 147 15.25 -2.49 9.26
CA SER A 147 16.32 -3.49 9.08
C SER A 147 15.88 -4.96 9.28
N ASP A 148 14.78 -5.20 9.99
CA ASP A 148 14.31 -6.52 10.37
C ASP A 148 13.03 -6.98 9.62
N VAL A 149 12.65 -6.27 8.57
CA VAL A 149 11.41 -6.54 7.83
C VAL A 149 11.42 -7.92 7.19
N ILE A 150 12.50 -8.28 6.50
CA ILE A 150 12.61 -9.60 5.83
C ILE A 150 12.48 -10.70 6.88
N THR A 151 13.18 -10.60 8.01
CA THR A 151 13.14 -11.55 9.10
C THR A 151 11.73 -11.73 9.66
N LYS A 152 11.03 -10.62 9.99
CA LYS A 152 9.67 -10.67 10.55
C LYS A 152 8.66 -11.29 9.60
N LEU A 153 8.73 -10.94 8.31
CA LEU A 153 7.86 -11.51 7.30
C LEU A 153 8.16 -13.01 7.07
N ALA A 154 9.44 -13.39 6.94
CA ALA A 154 9.84 -14.78 6.76
C ALA A 154 9.39 -15.67 7.92
N VAL A 155 9.49 -15.20 9.17
CA VAL A 155 8.98 -15.91 10.36
C VAL A 155 7.49 -16.17 10.24
N LYS A 156 6.68 -15.18 9.81
CA LYS A 156 5.24 -15.34 9.63
C LYS A 156 4.91 -16.35 8.51
N MET A 157 5.73 -16.37 7.46
CA MET A 157 5.58 -17.27 6.31
C MET A 157 6.01 -18.73 6.58
N ARG A 158 6.50 -19.08 7.78
CA ARG A 158 6.82 -20.48 8.14
C ARG A 158 5.62 -21.40 8.04
N ASP A 159 4.46 -20.93 8.42
CA ASP A 159 3.24 -21.68 8.23
C ASP A 159 2.98 -21.88 6.72
N SER A 160 2.97 -23.13 6.29
CA SER A 160 2.79 -23.49 4.88
C SER A 160 1.43 -23.03 4.31
N MET A 161 0.44 -22.84 5.17
CA MET A 161 -0.88 -22.31 4.77
C MET A 161 -0.85 -20.80 4.50
N VAL A 162 0.18 -20.08 4.94
CA VAL A 162 0.32 -18.64 4.65
C VAL A 162 0.92 -18.47 3.25
N GLY A 163 0.10 -17.99 2.33
CA GLY A 163 0.49 -17.71 0.94
C GLY A 163 1.06 -16.31 0.76
N ALA A 164 0.60 -15.33 1.58
CA ALA A 164 1.09 -13.97 1.57
C ALA A 164 1.09 -13.33 2.97
N ALA A 165 2.05 -12.45 3.22
CA ALA A 165 2.11 -11.63 4.43
C ALA A 165 2.52 -10.19 4.07
N MET A 166 1.95 -9.19 4.75
CA MET A 166 2.32 -7.81 4.55
C MET A 166 2.80 -7.14 5.84
N GLY A 167 3.69 -6.16 5.67
CA GLY A 167 4.16 -5.31 6.76
C GLY A 167 3.26 -4.10 7.04
N GLN A 168 3.65 -3.33 8.04
CA GLN A 168 3.03 -2.08 8.41
C GLN A 168 3.55 -0.94 7.52
N LEU A 169 2.63 -0.19 6.90
CA LEU A 169 2.97 0.98 6.11
C LEU A 169 2.94 2.26 6.93
N THR A 170 3.91 3.14 6.68
CA THR A 170 3.99 4.50 7.22
C THR A 170 4.35 5.48 6.09
N ALA A 171 4.13 6.77 6.31
CA ALA A 171 4.56 7.79 5.35
C ALA A 171 6.02 8.20 5.62
N TYR A 172 6.90 8.01 4.63
CA TYR A 172 8.30 8.42 4.71
C TYR A 172 8.43 9.94 4.92
N ASN A 173 7.68 10.71 4.15
CA ASN A 173 7.66 12.17 4.19
C ASN A 173 6.55 12.74 5.09
N ARG A 174 6.20 12.05 6.19
CA ARG A 174 5.09 12.44 7.09
C ARG A 174 5.20 13.86 7.67
N SER A 175 6.42 14.41 7.76
CA SER A 175 6.67 15.72 8.38
C SER A 175 6.46 16.89 7.43
N ASP A 176 6.39 16.66 6.11
CA ASP A 176 6.48 17.71 5.10
C ASP A 176 5.26 18.61 5.07
N THR A 177 4.06 18.04 5.15
CA THR A 177 2.82 18.81 5.09
C THR A 177 1.76 18.27 6.07
N TRP A 178 0.69 19.03 6.27
CA TRP A 178 -0.47 18.55 7.02
C TRP A 178 -1.14 17.34 6.34
N LEU A 179 -1.11 17.29 4.99
CA LEU A 179 -1.71 16.20 4.21
C LEU A 179 -0.91 14.89 4.39
N THR A 180 0.42 14.96 4.35
CA THR A 180 1.28 13.79 4.56
C THR A 180 1.15 13.22 5.97
N ARG A 181 0.97 14.08 6.99
CA ARG A 181 0.63 13.66 8.36
C ARG A 181 -0.72 12.97 8.45
N LEU A 182 -1.69 13.45 7.71
CA LEU A 182 -3.02 12.86 7.66
C LEU A 182 -2.99 11.50 6.99
N ILE A 183 -2.26 11.35 5.88
CA ILE A 183 -2.08 10.07 5.17
C ILE A 183 -1.33 9.06 6.04
N ASP A 184 -0.34 9.49 6.83
CA ASP A 184 0.34 8.62 7.80
C ASP A 184 -0.65 8.05 8.84
N MET A 185 -1.57 8.87 9.33
CA MET A 185 -2.63 8.41 10.23
C MET A 185 -3.61 7.45 9.53
N GLU A 186 -3.94 7.68 8.24
CA GLU A 186 -4.74 6.75 7.44
C GLU A 186 -4.04 5.40 7.29
N TYR A 187 -2.73 5.39 6.99
CA TYR A 187 -1.94 4.16 6.87
C TYR A 187 -1.88 3.41 8.19
N TRP A 188 -1.68 4.13 9.30
CA TRP A 188 -1.70 3.50 10.61
C TRP A 188 -3.03 2.79 10.87
N LEU A 189 -4.16 3.46 10.62
CA LEU A 189 -5.50 2.89 10.77
C LEU A 189 -5.74 1.69 9.86
N ALA A 190 -5.37 1.83 8.59
CA ALA A 190 -5.53 0.76 7.62
C ALA A 190 -4.72 -0.49 8.02
N CYS A 191 -3.52 -0.33 8.56
CA CYS A 191 -2.66 -1.45 8.97
C CYS A 191 -3.07 -1.99 10.34
N ASN A 192 -3.12 -1.15 11.37
CA ASN A 192 -3.22 -1.60 12.76
C ASN A 192 -4.66 -1.80 13.26
N GLU A 193 -5.66 -1.38 12.50
CA GLU A 193 -7.06 -1.69 12.80
C GLU A 193 -7.67 -2.64 11.76
N GLU A 194 -7.67 -2.25 10.48
CA GLU A 194 -8.36 -3.00 9.44
C GLU A 194 -7.63 -4.31 9.11
N ARG A 195 -6.36 -4.22 8.66
CA ARG A 195 -5.59 -5.42 8.29
C ARG A 195 -5.23 -6.30 9.47
N ALA A 196 -5.01 -5.70 10.65
CA ALA A 196 -4.81 -6.46 11.88
C ALA A 196 -6.06 -7.29 12.22
N ALA A 197 -7.26 -6.70 12.12
CA ALA A 197 -8.51 -7.44 12.34
C ALA A 197 -8.76 -8.50 11.25
N GLN A 198 -8.49 -8.21 9.98
CA GLN A 198 -8.57 -9.18 8.88
C GLN A 198 -7.57 -10.34 9.07
N GLY A 199 -6.34 -10.03 9.48
CA GLY A 199 -5.27 -11.03 9.75
C GLY A 199 -5.65 -12.01 10.86
N ARG A 200 -6.48 -11.60 11.84
CA ARG A 200 -7.03 -12.49 12.88
C ARG A 200 -7.73 -13.72 12.29
N PHE A 201 -8.33 -13.54 11.12
CA PHE A 201 -9.05 -14.59 10.38
C PHE A 201 -8.23 -15.16 9.21
N GLY A 202 -6.96 -14.82 9.11
CA GLY A 202 -6.06 -15.27 8.03
C GLY A 202 -6.48 -14.78 6.64
N ALA A 203 -7.17 -13.63 6.56
CA ALA A 203 -7.72 -13.14 5.31
C ALA A 203 -7.60 -11.62 5.16
N VAL A 204 -6.37 -11.12 5.23
CA VAL A 204 -6.05 -9.75 4.80
C VAL A 204 -6.45 -9.59 3.35
N MET A 205 -7.35 -8.65 3.06
CA MET A 205 -7.95 -8.50 1.71
C MET A 205 -7.03 -7.78 0.71
N CYS A 206 -5.93 -7.20 1.18
CA CYS A 206 -4.95 -6.53 0.33
C CYS A 206 -3.58 -6.52 1.03
N CYS A 207 -2.66 -7.36 0.57
CA CYS A 207 -1.23 -7.28 0.90
C CYS A 207 -0.61 -6.21 0.00
N CYS A 208 -0.41 -5.01 0.55
CA CYS A 208 -0.04 -3.83 -0.23
C CYS A 208 1.37 -3.91 -0.83
N GLY A 209 1.49 -3.47 -2.08
CA GLY A 209 2.71 -3.53 -2.90
C GLY A 209 4.01 -3.02 -2.25
N PRO A 210 4.00 -1.94 -1.43
CA PRO A 210 5.22 -1.44 -0.80
C PRO A 210 5.92 -2.43 0.15
N CYS A 211 5.19 -3.42 0.72
CA CYS A 211 5.78 -4.42 1.60
C CYS A 211 4.89 -5.66 1.69
N ALA A 212 4.99 -6.53 0.71
CA ALA A 212 4.22 -7.76 0.67
C ALA A 212 5.10 -8.96 0.28
N MET A 213 5.18 -9.97 1.14
CA MET A 213 5.91 -11.21 0.89
C MET A 213 4.94 -12.31 0.46
N TYR A 214 5.30 -13.04 -0.58
CA TYR A 214 4.51 -14.11 -1.17
C TYR A 214 5.28 -15.40 -1.17
N ARG A 215 4.63 -16.54 -0.92
CA ARG A 215 5.21 -17.87 -1.15
C ARG A 215 5.34 -18.10 -2.64
N ARG A 216 6.59 -18.25 -3.13
CA ARG A 216 6.87 -18.30 -4.57
C ARG A 216 6.16 -19.47 -5.26
N SER A 217 6.09 -20.66 -4.65
CA SER A 217 5.38 -21.81 -5.24
C SER A 217 3.90 -21.52 -5.50
N CYS A 218 3.23 -20.83 -4.55
CA CYS A 218 1.83 -20.39 -4.72
C CYS A 218 1.73 -19.31 -5.80
N LEU A 219 2.64 -18.33 -5.77
CA LEU A 219 2.67 -17.22 -6.73
C LEU A 219 2.82 -17.75 -8.17
N LEU A 220 3.70 -18.69 -8.41
CA LEU A 220 3.90 -19.29 -9.74
C LEU A 220 2.67 -20.04 -10.24
N SER A 221 1.93 -20.73 -9.37
CA SER A 221 0.67 -21.40 -9.77
C SER A 221 -0.45 -20.44 -10.16
N LEU A 222 -0.36 -19.17 -9.74
CA LEU A 222 -1.34 -18.13 -10.00
C LEU A 222 -0.88 -17.11 -11.05
N LEU A 223 0.34 -17.29 -11.58
CA LEU A 223 1.01 -16.25 -12.37
C LEU A 223 0.22 -15.89 -13.65
N ASP A 224 -0.33 -16.87 -14.34
CA ASP A 224 -1.14 -16.63 -15.55
C ASP A 224 -2.42 -15.84 -15.26
N GLN A 225 -3.10 -16.19 -14.15
CA GLN A 225 -4.29 -15.46 -13.71
C GLN A 225 -3.93 -14.05 -13.24
N TYR A 226 -2.77 -13.89 -12.61
CA TYR A 226 -2.25 -12.60 -12.19
C TYR A 226 -1.92 -11.71 -13.39
N GLU A 227 -1.26 -12.26 -14.43
CA GLU A 227 -0.87 -11.52 -15.62
C GLU A 227 -2.07 -11.06 -16.45
N THR A 228 -3.11 -11.88 -16.54
CA THR A 228 -4.25 -11.69 -17.47
C THR A 228 -5.52 -11.15 -16.82
N GLN A 229 -5.39 -10.31 -15.79
CA GLN A 229 -6.57 -9.72 -15.15
C GLN A 229 -7.39 -8.90 -16.14
N LEU A 230 -8.64 -9.30 -16.32
CA LEU A 230 -9.61 -8.58 -17.13
C LEU A 230 -10.79 -8.08 -16.27
N PHE A 231 -11.26 -6.87 -16.56
CA PHE A 231 -12.51 -6.36 -16.02
C PHE A 231 -13.42 -5.95 -17.19
N ARG A 232 -14.57 -6.64 -17.34
CA ARG A 232 -15.52 -6.44 -18.46
C ARG A 232 -14.84 -6.53 -19.83
N GLY A 233 -13.91 -7.49 -19.99
CA GLY A 233 -13.18 -7.73 -21.24
C GLY A 233 -12.02 -6.77 -21.52
N LYS A 234 -11.70 -5.83 -20.62
CA LYS A 234 -10.57 -4.90 -20.76
C LYS A 234 -9.47 -5.23 -19.73
N PRO A 235 -8.17 -5.08 -20.07
CA PRO A 235 -7.09 -5.23 -19.10
C PRO A 235 -7.26 -4.30 -17.90
N SER A 236 -6.89 -4.82 -16.71
CA SER A 236 -6.89 -4.06 -15.47
C SER A 236 -5.45 -3.86 -15.02
N ASP A 237 -4.87 -2.69 -15.28
CA ASP A 237 -3.42 -2.45 -15.14
C ASP A 237 -2.99 -2.03 -13.73
N PHE A 238 -3.92 -1.65 -12.85
CA PHE A 238 -3.64 -1.24 -11.48
C PHE A 238 -4.44 -2.04 -10.45
N GLY A 239 -3.96 -2.03 -9.17
CA GLY A 239 -4.53 -2.82 -8.08
C GLY A 239 -4.04 -4.27 -8.12
N GLU A 240 -2.85 -4.46 -8.66
CA GLU A 240 -2.18 -5.74 -8.81
C GLU A 240 -1.99 -6.46 -7.48
N ASP A 241 -1.70 -5.73 -6.41
CA ASP A 241 -1.50 -6.20 -5.06
C ASP A 241 -2.78 -6.80 -4.45
N ARG A 242 -3.90 -6.08 -4.53
CA ARG A 242 -5.20 -6.57 -4.07
C ARG A 242 -5.67 -7.76 -4.90
N HIS A 243 -5.51 -7.70 -6.22
CA HIS A 243 -5.86 -8.82 -7.11
C HIS A 243 -5.08 -10.08 -6.74
N LEU A 244 -3.76 -10.00 -6.60
CA LEU A 244 -2.92 -11.14 -6.23
C LEU A 244 -3.30 -11.70 -4.85
N THR A 245 -3.57 -10.81 -3.88
CA THR A 245 -4.04 -11.22 -2.55
C THR A 245 -5.34 -12.04 -2.63
N ILE A 246 -6.31 -11.59 -3.43
CA ILE A 246 -7.59 -12.30 -3.61
C ILE A 246 -7.37 -13.65 -4.33
N LEU A 247 -6.44 -13.73 -5.28
CA LEU A 247 -6.09 -14.99 -5.92
C LEU A 247 -5.50 -15.99 -4.91
N MET A 248 -4.61 -15.54 -4.00
CA MET A 248 -4.08 -16.36 -2.92
C MET A 248 -5.19 -16.90 -2.01
N LEU A 249 -6.12 -16.04 -1.59
CA LEU A 249 -7.28 -16.46 -0.78
C LEU A 249 -8.19 -17.44 -1.52
N LYS A 250 -8.44 -17.24 -2.82
CA LYS A 250 -9.23 -18.17 -3.65
C LYS A 250 -8.56 -19.53 -3.82
N ALA A 251 -7.24 -19.55 -3.83
CA ALA A 251 -6.46 -20.80 -3.87
C ALA A 251 -6.41 -21.51 -2.50
N GLY A 252 -7.07 -20.98 -1.47
CA GLY A 252 -7.17 -21.58 -0.14
C GLY A 252 -6.03 -21.24 0.80
N PHE A 253 -5.13 -20.33 0.43
CA PHE A 253 -4.04 -19.86 1.29
C PHE A 253 -4.53 -18.74 2.20
N ARG A 254 -3.92 -18.62 3.38
CA ARG A 254 -4.13 -17.49 4.28
C ARG A 254 -3.26 -16.32 3.87
N THR A 255 -3.75 -15.13 4.16
CA THR A 255 -3.03 -13.86 4.00
C THR A 255 -2.98 -13.15 5.35
N GLU A 256 -1.80 -12.65 5.74
CA GLU A 256 -1.53 -12.22 7.10
C GLU A 256 -0.98 -10.81 7.16
N TYR A 257 -1.18 -10.16 8.30
CA TYR A 257 -0.55 -8.89 8.64
C TYR A 257 0.52 -9.09 9.71
N VAL A 258 1.66 -8.45 9.54
CA VAL A 258 2.80 -8.54 10.47
C VAL A 258 3.07 -7.16 11.06
N PRO A 259 2.50 -6.86 12.24
CA PRO A 259 2.80 -5.61 12.93
C PRO A 259 4.30 -5.54 13.25
N GLY A 260 4.89 -4.37 13.11
CA GLY A 260 6.32 -4.18 13.37
C GLY A 260 7.26 -4.53 12.21
N ALA A 261 6.82 -5.18 11.13
CA ALA A 261 7.55 -5.21 9.86
C ALA A 261 7.28 -3.88 9.13
N VAL A 262 8.01 -2.82 9.50
CA VAL A 262 7.69 -1.45 9.10
C VAL A 262 8.33 -1.07 7.77
N ALA A 263 7.51 -0.56 6.85
CA ALA A 263 7.92 0.01 5.58
C ALA A 263 7.40 1.45 5.46
N ALA A 264 8.28 2.38 5.12
CA ALA A 264 7.95 3.78 4.94
C ALA A 264 7.98 4.14 3.45
N THR A 265 6.84 4.52 2.88
CA THR A 265 6.70 4.88 1.46
C THR A 265 6.43 6.37 1.28
N VAL A 266 6.85 6.94 0.16
CA VAL A 266 6.60 8.36 -0.15
C VAL A 266 5.13 8.56 -0.50
N VAL A 267 4.48 9.49 0.20
CA VAL A 267 3.06 9.81 0.00
C VAL A 267 2.88 11.18 -0.66
N PRO A 268 1.75 11.41 -1.37
CA PRO A 268 1.48 12.69 -1.98
C PRO A 268 1.45 13.85 -0.97
N ASP A 269 2.18 14.90 -1.28
CA ASP A 269 2.25 16.16 -0.49
C ASP A 269 1.18 17.19 -0.92
N LYS A 270 0.52 16.96 -2.07
CA LYS A 270 -0.48 17.83 -2.68
C LYS A 270 -1.81 17.11 -2.90
N MET A 271 -2.91 17.85 -2.74
CA MET A 271 -4.27 17.32 -2.86
C MET A 271 -4.57 16.68 -4.23
N GLY A 272 -4.10 17.28 -5.33
CA GLY A 272 -4.36 16.75 -6.68
C GLY A 272 -3.81 15.34 -6.90
N PRO A 273 -2.50 15.07 -6.68
CA PRO A 273 -1.93 13.72 -6.70
C PRO A 273 -2.62 12.76 -5.72
N TYR A 274 -2.94 13.21 -4.50
CA TYR A 274 -3.67 12.41 -3.51
C TYR A 274 -5.04 11.95 -4.05
N LEU A 275 -5.85 12.85 -4.60
CA LEU A 275 -7.17 12.49 -5.16
C LEU A 275 -7.05 11.53 -6.36
N ARG A 276 -6.04 11.69 -7.21
CA ARG A 276 -5.79 10.74 -8.31
C ARG A 276 -5.44 9.35 -7.79
N GLN A 277 -4.62 9.27 -6.75
CA GLN A 277 -4.28 8.00 -6.08
C GLN A 277 -5.52 7.35 -5.45
N GLN A 278 -6.34 8.13 -4.74
CA GLN A 278 -7.58 7.66 -4.11
C GLN A 278 -8.61 7.19 -5.15
N LEU A 279 -8.70 7.86 -6.30
CA LEU A 279 -9.58 7.43 -7.41
C LEU A 279 -9.15 6.07 -7.97
N ARG A 280 -7.86 5.89 -8.20
CA ARG A 280 -7.29 4.63 -8.67
C ARG A 280 -7.56 3.49 -7.68
N TRP A 281 -7.34 3.75 -6.38
CA TRP A 281 -7.62 2.77 -5.32
C TRP A 281 -9.11 2.45 -5.19
N ALA A 282 -9.99 3.43 -5.28
CA ALA A 282 -11.43 3.21 -5.24
C ALA A 282 -11.90 2.31 -6.41
N ARG A 283 -11.44 2.57 -7.64
CA ARG A 283 -11.73 1.73 -8.81
C ARG A 283 -11.26 0.29 -8.61
N SER A 284 -10.02 0.10 -8.18
CA SER A 284 -9.46 -1.22 -7.87
C SER A 284 -10.28 -1.93 -6.79
N THR A 285 -10.54 -1.26 -5.66
CA THR A 285 -11.32 -1.83 -4.55
C THR A 285 -12.69 -2.34 -5.00
N PHE A 286 -13.42 -1.56 -5.80
CA PHE A 286 -14.74 -2.00 -6.28
C PHE A 286 -14.65 -3.19 -7.24
N ARG A 287 -13.68 -3.19 -8.19
CA ARG A 287 -13.46 -4.31 -9.12
C ARG A 287 -13.17 -5.61 -8.36
N ASP A 288 -12.22 -5.51 -7.43
CA ASP A 288 -11.72 -6.67 -6.71
C ASP A 288 -12.70 -7.16 -5.64
N THR A 289 -13.53 -6.27 -5.09
CA THR A 289 -14.69 -6.69 -4.25
C THR A 289 -15.67 -7.53 -5.04
N MET A 290 -15.94 -7.17 -6.31
CA MET A 290 -16.77 -8.01 -7.18
C MET A 290 -16.13 -9.36 -7.46
N LEU A 291 -14.81 -9.40 -7.64
CA LEU A 291 -14.03 -10.64 -7.80
C LEU A 291 -14.05 -11.51 -6.54
N ALA A 292 -14.03 -10.90 -5.36
CA ALA A 292 -14.04 -11.57 -4.06
C ALA A 292 -15.42 -12.07 -3.63
N ARG A 293 -16.52 -11.67 -4.30
CA ARG A 293 -17.89 -11.94 -3.86
C ARG A 293 -18.17 -13.43 -3.57
N GLY A 294 -17.64 -14.33 -4.39
CA GLY A 294 -17.80 -15.78 -4.16
C GLY A 294 -17.00 -16.29 -2.97
N LEU A 295 -15.84 -15.69 -2.73
CA LEU A 295 -14.95 -16.03 -1.63
C LEU A 295 -15.55 -15.69 -0.26
N LEU A 296 -16.22 -14.54 -0.13
CA LEU A 296 -16.80 -14.06 1.14
C LEU A 296 -17.76 -15.06 1.81
N ARG A 297 -18.41 -15.94 1.03
CA ARG A 297 -19.32 -16.95 1.56
C ARG A 297 -18.60 -18.06 2.33
N GLY A 298 -17.32 -18.29 2.03
CA GLY A 298 -16.47 -19.30 2.69
C GLY A 298 -15.59 -18.73 3.80
N LEU A 299 -15.55 -17.41 3.96
CA LEU A 299 -14.78 -16.72 4.99
C LEU A 299 -15.63 -16.43 6.25
N ASP A 300 -14.97 -16.00 7.32
CA ASP A 300 -15.65 -15.58 8.54
C ASP A 300 -16.66 -14.44 8.31
N ARG A 301 -17.74 -14.43 9.08
CA ARG A 301 -18.81 -13.42 8.97
C ARG A 301 -18.31 -12.00 9.21
N TYR A 302 -17.28 -11.84 10.05
CA TYR A 302 -16.63 -10.55 10.25
C TYR A 302 -16.11 -9.96 8.93
N LEU A 303 -15.47 -10.76 8.08
CA LEU A 303 -14.92 -10.29 6.80
C LEU A 303 -16.02 -9.86 5.83
N THR A 304 -17.19 -10.48 5.89
CA THR A 304 -18.37 -10.01 5.13
C THR A 304 -18.83 -8.64 5.65
N LEU A 305 -18.91 -8.46 6.97
CA LEU A 305 -19.24 -7.17 7.59
C LEU A 305 -18.18 -6.11 7.27
N ASP A 306 -16.88 -6.48 7.26
CA ASP A 306 -15.76 -5.61 6.93
C ASP A 306 -15.89 -5.07 5.50
N VAL A 307 -16.10 -5.94 4.53
CA VAL A 307 -16.31 -5.55 3.12
C VAL A 307 -17.58 -4.71 2.94
N MET A 308 -18.66 -5.04 3.67
CA MET A 308 -19.87 -4.21 3.66
C MET A 308 -19.63 -2.84 4.27
N GLY A 309 -18.92 -2.75 5.39
CA GLY A 309 -18.56 -1.49 6.04
C GLY A 309 -17.73 -0.58 5.15
N GLU A 310 -16.75 -1.15 4.44
CA GLU A 310 -15.90 -0.40 3.50
C GLU A 310 -16.67 0.17 2.30
N ASN A 311 -17.60 -0.59 1.75
CA ASN A 311 -18.31 -0.22 0.52
C ASN A 311 -19.63 0.50 0.77
N LEU A 312 -20.46 -0.02 1.69
CA LEU A 312 -21.80 0.50 1.97
C LEU A 312 -21.76 1.74 2.88
N GLY A 313 -20.83 1.78 3.84
CA GLY A 313 -20.72 2.91 4.77
C GLY A 313 -20.55 4.26 4.06
N PRO A 314 -19.61 4.44 3.12
CA PRO A 314 -19.49 5.68 2.35
C PRO A 314 -20.74 6.04 1.53
N LEU A 315 -21.46 5.05 1.01
CA LEU A 315 -22.70 5.28 0.26
C LEU A 315 -23.82 5.81 1.17
N LEU A 316 -24.02 5.21 2.33
CA LEU A 316 -24.99 5.67 3.32
C LEU A 316 -24.69 7.10 3.80
N LEU A 317 -23.42 7.37 4.12
CA LEU A 317 -22.98 8.71 4.49
C LEU A 317 -23.18 9.70 3.34
N GLY A 318 -22.90 9.29 2.09
CA GLY A 318 -23.12 10.11 0.91
C GLY A 318 -24.60 10.46 0.72
N ILE A 319 -25.50 9.51 0.84
CA ILE A 319 -26.96 9.74 0.78
C ILE A 319 -27.37 10.73 1.88
N ALA A 320 -26.91 10.53 3.13
CA ALA A 320 -27.23 11.39 4.25
C ALA A 320 -26.81 12.85 3.99
N VAL A 321 -25.58 13.04 3.46
CA VAL A 321 -25.05 14.38 3.16
C VAL A 321 -25.78 15.03 1.99
N VAL A 322 -26.02 14.30 0.89
CA VAL A 322 -26.70 14.84 -0.29
C VAL A 322 -28.13 15.22 0.02
N THR A 323 -28.85 14.38 0.78
CA THR A 323 -30.25 14.69 1.17
C THR A 323 -30.32 15.84 2.17
N ALA A 324 -29.36 15.94 3.12
CA ALA A 324 -29.29 17.08 4.04
C ALA A 324 -28.95 18.40 3.34
N LEU A 325 -28.07 18.37 2.32
CA LEU A 325 -27.80 19.53 1.47
C LEU A 325 -29.02 19.92 0.62
N GLY A 326 -29.73 18.93 0.08
CA GLY A 326 -30.98 19.17 -0.63
C GLY A 326 -32.03 19.83 0.26
N GLU A 327 -32.19 19.37 1.51
CA GLU A 327 -33.07 19.99 2.49
C GLU A 327 -32.67 21.45 2.77
N LEU A 328 -31.40 21.72 2.97
CA LEU A 328 -30.91 23.08 3.16
C LEU A 328 -31.18 23.99 1.95
N LEU A 329 -30.99 23.50 0.73
CA LEU A 329 -31.14 24.28 -0.50
C LEU A 329 -32.60 24.54 -0.89
N PHE A 330 -33.49 23.55 -0.70
CA PHE A 330 -34.88 23.63 -1.15
C PHE A 330 -35.86 24.04 -0.06
N SER A 331 -35.60 23.61 1.19
CA SER A 331 -36.49 23.89 2.33
C SER A 331 -35.93 24.99 3.26
N HIS A 332 -34.68 25.45 3.02
CA HIS A 332 -33.96 26.40 3.87
C HIS A 332 -33.86 25.96 5.34
N THR A 333 -33.96 24.67 5.61
CA THR A 333 -33.88 24.08 6.95
C THR A 333 -32.60 23.24 7.08
N VAL A 334 -32.02 23.26 8.28
CA VAL A 334 -30.82 22.45 8.59
C VAL A 334 -31.26 21.19 9.31
N ASN A 335 -30.88 20.03 8.77
CA ASN A 335 -31.05 18.76 9.48
C ASN A 335 -30.01 18.62 10.60
N TRP A 336 -30.30 19.20 11.74
CA TRP A 336 -29.41 19.19 12.90
C TRP A 336 -29.08 17.78 13.39
N TRP A 337 -29.97 16.81 13.22
CA TRP A 337 -29.70 15.42 13.56
C TRP A 337 -28.54 14.84 12.74
N THR A 338 -28.54 15.07 11.42
CA THR A 338 -27.47 14.62 10.54
C THR A 338 -26.15 15.29 10.88
N VAL A 339 -26.15 16.61 11.11
CA VAL A 339 -24.94 17.37 11.48
C VAL A 339 -24.38 16.85 12.81
N LEU A 340 -25.25 16.74 13.85
CA LEU A 340 -24.86 16.30 15.18
C LEU A 340 -24.31 14.87 15.16
N ALA A 341 -24.96 13.97 14.43
CA ALA A 341 -24.50 12.57 14.29
C ALA A 341 -23.09 12.50 13.68
N ILE A 342 -22.84 13.20 12.57
CA ILE A 342 -21.54 13.23 11.90
C ILE A 342 -20.45 13.80 12.82
N VAL A 343 -20.71 14.95 13.45
CA VAL A 343 -19.76 15.61 14.36
C VAL A 343 -19.45 14.72 15.56
N THR A 344 -20.48 14.20 16.23
CA THR A 344 -20.31 13.33 17.41
C THR A 344 -19.52 12.07 17.07
N MET A 345 -19.86 11.39 15.96
CA MET A 345 -19.11 10.20 15.54
C MET A 345 -17.65 10.52 15.21
N THR A 346 -17.40 11.67 14.58
CA THR A 346 -16.04 12.11 14.25
C THR A 346 -15.21 12.35 15.51
N ILE A 347 -15.78 13.06 16.49
CA ILE A 347 -15.12 13.35 17.78
C ILE A 347 -14.87 12.04 18.54
N ILE A 348 -15.88 11.19 18.71
CA ILE A 348 -15.75 9.90 19.40
C ILE A 348 -14.65 9.08 18.76
N ARG A 349 -14.64 8.96 17.43
CA ARG A 349 -13.64 8.18 16.71
C ARG A 349 -12.23 8.70 16.94
N SER A 350 -12.01 10.02 16.78
CA SER A 350 -10.69 10.63 16.96
C SER A 350 -10.20 10.50 18.42
N THR A 351 -11.10 10.64 19.39
CA THR A 351 -10.80 10.48 20.79
C THR A 351 -10.44 9.02 21.14
N VAL A 352 -11.25 8.06 20.72
CA VAL A 352 -10.96 6.63 20.93
C VAL A 352 -9.63 6.23 20.32
N LEU A 353 -9.34 6.70 19.11
CA LEU A 353 -8.05 6.48 18.44
C LEU A 353 -6.89 7.06 19.23
N SER A 354 -7.00 8.30 19.72
CA SER A 354 -5.96 8.93 20.53
C SER A 354 -5.69 8.14 21.82
N PHE A 355 -6.72 7.63 22.47
CA PHE A 355 -6.56 6.77 23.65
C PHE A 355 -5.91 5.43 23.32
N ARG A 356 -6.38 4.75 22.26
CA ARG A 356 -5.83 3.43 21.87
C ARG A 356 -4.37 3.51 21.42
N THR A 357 -4.03 4.55 20.69
CA THR A 357 -2.65 4.76 20.20
C THR A 357 -1.75 5.42 21.20
N ARG A 358 -2.31 5.98 22.30
CA ARG A 358 -1.60 6.86 23.24
C ARG A 358 -0.93 8.06 22.58
N GLN A 359 -1.48 8.53 21.44
CA GLN A 359 -0.92 9.61 20.64
C GLN A 359 -1.98 10.67 20.36
N LEU A 360 -1.78 11.87 20.93
CA LEU A 360 -2.71 13.01 20.75
C LEU A 360 -2.85 13.47 19.29
N ARG A 361 -1.89 13.14 18.41
CA ARG A 361 -1.95 13.49 16.99
C ARG A 361 -3.23 13.00 16.29
N PHE A 362 -3.82 11.89 16.75
CA PHE A 362 -5.04 11.33 16.19
C PHE A 362 -6.30 12.16 16.46
N ILE A 363 -6.26 13.15 17.35
CA ILE A 363 -7.32 14.16 17.48
C ILE A 363 -7.43 14.95 16.15
N GLY A 364 -6.27 15.28 15.54
CA GLY A 364 -6.21 15.93 14.23
C GLY A 364 -6.79 15.11 13.08
N TYR A 365 -6.98 13.81 13.25
CA TYR A 365 -7.64 12.96 12.26
C TYR A 365 -9.13 13.32 12.04
N SER A 366 -9.73 14.10 12.94
CA SER A 366 -11.07 14.68 12.72
C SER A 366 -11.16 15.50 11.42
N MET A 367 -10.06 16.15 10.99
CA MET A 367 -9.98 16.87 9.70
C MET A 367 -10.23 15.96 8.49
N HIS A 368 -9.89 14.66 8.61
CA HIS A 368 -10.12 13.70 7.55
C HIS A 368 -11.61 13.51 7.24
N ALA A 369 -12.51 13.75 8.22
CA ALA A 369 -13.95 13.67 7.99
C ALA A 369 -14.42 14.68 6.93
N LEU A 370 -13.86 15.89 6.91
CA LEU A 370 -14.18 16.91 5.89
C LEU A 370 -13.71 16.47 4.50
N ILE A 371 -12.46 15.99 4.39
CA ILE A 371 -11.93 15.47 3.13
C ILE A 371 -12.77 14.28 2.66
N ARG A 372 -13.11 13.37 3.55
CA ARG A 372 -13.93 12.20 3.25
C ARG A 372 -15.30 12.59 2.70
N ILE A 373 -15.99 13.51 3.35
CA ILE A 373 -17.35 13.92 2.98
C ILE A 373 -17.34 14.71 1.66
N PHE A 374 -16.50 15.72 1.56
CA PHE A 374 -16.57 16.67 0.43
C PHE A 374 -15.76 16.24 -0.79
N LEU A 375 -14.74 15.37 -0.63
CA LEU A 375 -13.86 14.98 -1.73
C LEU A 375 -13.91 13.48 -2.00
N LEU A 376 -13.73 12.61 -0.97
CA LEU A 376 -13.59 11.18 -1.21
C LEU A 376 -14.92 10.47 -1.50
N ILE A 377 -16.05 10.90 -0.91
CA ILE A 377 -17.37 10.31 -1.22
C ILE A 377 -17.79 10.62 -2.67
N PRO A 378 -17.77 11.88 -3.15
CA PRO A 378 -18.01 12.17 -4.55
C PRO A 378 -17.05 11.44 -5.50
N LEU A 379 -15.78 11.36 -5.12
CA LEU A 379 -14.76 10.63 -5.89
C LEU A 379 -15.04 9.14 -5.96
N LYS A 380 -15.50 8.50 -4.87
CA LYS A 380 -15.92 7.08 -4.86
C LYS A 380 -17.17 6.87 -5.74
N ALA A 381 -18.14 7.79 -5.71
CA ALA A 381 -19.29 7.74 -6.61
C ALA A 381 -18.85 7.84 -8.09
N TYR A 382 -17.95 8.77 -8.41
CA TYR A 382 -17.36 8.88 -9.74
C TYR A 382 -16.57 7.61 -10.13
N ALA A 383 -15.84 6.99 -9.19
CA ALA A 383 -15.14 5.74 -9.42
C ALA A 383 -16.09 4.62 -9.84
N LEU A 384 -17.26 4.48 -9.19
CA LEU A 384 -18.30 3.51 -9.55
C LEU A 384 -18.82 3.68 -10.97
N CYS A 385 -19.00 4.93 -11.43
CA CYS A 385 -19.42 5.23 -12.79
C CYS A 385 -18.33 4.99 -13.85
N THR A 386 -17.05 4.95 -13.42
CA THR A 386 -15.89 4.88 -14.33
C THR A 386 -15.03 3.65 -14.09
N LEU A 387 -15.61 2.53 -13.64
CA LEU A 387 -14.89 1.29 -13.33
C LEU A 387 -14.13 0.69 -14.52
N SER A 388 -14.58 0.93 -15.75
CA SER A 388 -13.92 0.40 -16.94
C SER A 388 -12.70 1.19 -17.41
N ASN A 389 -12.38 2.32 -16.72
CA ASN A 389 -11.20 3.12 -17.06
C ASN A 389 -9.99 2.55 -16.31
N SER A 390 -8.95 2.17 -17.07
CA SER A 390 -7.70 1.55 -16.56
C SER A 390 -6.50 2.49 -16.60
N ASP A 391 -6.69 3.81 -16.89
CA ASP A 391 -5.59 4.75 -16.97
C ASP A 391 -4.82 4.85 -15.64
N TRP A 392 -3.49 4.73 -15.72
CA TRP A 392 -2.59 4.92 -14.59
C TRP A 392 -2.40 6.42 -14.32
N LEU A 393 -3.15 6.96 -13.37
CA LEU A 393 -3.29 8.40 -13.14
C LEU A 393 -2.11 9.08 -12.42
N SER A 394 -1.13 8.33 -11.92
CA SER A 394 -0.15 8.86 -10.96
C SER A 394 1.17 9.32 -11.56
N ARG A 395 1.65 8.75 -12.66
CA ARG A 395 2.90 9.18 -13.31
C ARG A 395 2.67 9.32 -14.81
N LYS A 396 2.74 10.55 -15.33
CA LYS A 396 2.83 10.77 -16.78
C LYS A 396 4.26 10.48 -17.20
N SER A 397 4.45 9.75 -18.32
CA SER A 397 5.73 9.74 -19.01
C SER A 397 6.15 11.18 -19.26
N VAL A 398 7.34 11.58 -18.81
CA VAL A 398 7.95 12.84 -19.23
C VAL A 398 8.20 12.68 -20.72
N PRO A 399 7.62 13.53 -21.60
CA PRO A 399 7.96 13.47 -23.02
C PRO A 399 9.46 13.67 -23.14
N LEU A 400 10.14 12.75 -23.85
CA LEU A 400 11.52 12.97 -24.22
C LEU A 400 11.60 14.32 -24.93
N PRO A 401 12.55 15.23 -24.58
CA PRO A 401 12.79 16.41 -25.36
C PRO A 401 13.12 15.94 -26.77
N ASN A 402 12.45 16.51 -27.77
CA ASN A 402 12.69 16.22 -29.18
C ASN A 402 14.21 16.30 -29.41
N SER A 403 14.85 15.16 -29.54
CA SER A 403 16.25 15.09 -29.97
C SER A 403 16.31 15.55 -31.41
N SER A 404 16.56 16.84 -31.60
CA SER A 404 17.08 17.31 -32.85
C SER A 404 18.37 16.53 -33.10
N THR A 405 18.30 15.65 -34.09
CA THR A 405 19.40 14.90 -34.67
C THR A 405 20.58 15.83 -34.89
N LYS A 406 21.59 15.76 -34.03
CA LYS A 406 22.96 16.12 -34.33
C LYS A 406 23.80 14.91 -34.03
N GLU A 407 24.24 14.29 -35.14
CA GLU A 407 25.31 13.30 -35.16
C GLU A 407 26.51 13.83 -34.38
N ILE A 408 26.92 13.09 -33.36
CA ILE A 408 28.23 13.21 -32.78
C ILE A 408 28.96 11.90 -33.08
N THR A 409 29.54 11.88 -34.28
CA THR A 409 30.64 10.98 -34.61
C THR A 409 31.91 11.58 -34.01
N SER A 410 32.39 11.07 -32.89
CA SER A 410 33.81 11.08 -32.55
C SER A 410 34.10 10.11 -31.42
N ALA A 411 34.81 9.07 -31.77
CA ALA A 411 35.47 8.15 -30.89
C ALA A 411 36.43 8.90 -29.93
N MET A 412 36.40 8.51 -28.65
CA MET A 412 37.50 8.81 -27.74
C MET A 412 38.00 7.50 -27.09
N PRO A 413 39.31 7.33 -26.94
CA PRO A 413 39.95 6.07 -26.63
C PRO A 413 39.94 5.76 -25.13
N LEU A 414 39.92 4.47 -24.84
CA LEU A 414 40.20 3.87 -23.54
C LEU A 414 41.56 4.28 -23.02
N GLY A 415 41.61 4.94 -21.88
CA GLY A 415 42.85 5.27 -21.16
C GLY A 415 42.63 5.25 -19.65
N GLY A 416 43.40 4.42 -18.99
CA GLY A 416 43.34 3.88 -17.67
C GLY A 416 43.41 4.81 -16.46
N ALA A 417 43.03 4.22 -15.37
CA ALA A 417 43.46 4.35 -13.99
C ALA A 417 43.45 5.72 -13.32
N ASN A 418 42.62 5.91 -12.30
CA ASN A 418 43.16 6.05 -10.94
C ASN A 418 41.98 6.04 -9.93
N ALA A 419 42.08 5.12 -8.98
CA ALA A 419 41.29 5.08 -7.75
C ALA A 419 41.75 6.23 -6.84
N ALA A 420 40.83 7.16 -6.54
CA ALA A 420 40.87 7.98 -5.33
C ALA A 420 39.59 8.86 -5.27
N GLY A 421 38.81 8.74 -4.23
CA GLY A 421 37.91 9.81 -3.78
C GLY A 421 36.43 9.63 -4.07
N ASN A 422 35.78 8.71 -3.40
CA ASN A 422 34.31 8.78 -3.27
C ASN A 422 33.82 8.31 -1.88
N SER A 423 34.40 8.92 -0.82
CA SER A 423 33.95 8.74 0.57
C SER A 423 32.90 9.77 1.02
N GLY A 424 32.49 10.69 0.13
CA GLY A 424 31.66 11.84 0.51
C GLY A 424 30.14 11.64 0.41
N ILE A 425 29.66 10.61 -0.31
CA ILE A 425 28.22 10.44 -0.53
C ILE A 425 27.59 9.51 0.53
N ALA A 426 28.35 8.63 1.15
CA ALA A 426 27.86 7.73 2.19
C ALA A 426 27.66 8.41 3.56
N GLU A 427 28.46 9.42 3.87
CA GLU A 427 28.39 10.09 5.18
C GLU A 427 27.21 11.08 5.33
N SER A 428 26.70 11.65 4.26
CA SER A 428 25.55 12.57 4.37
C SER A 428 24.18 11.86 4.51
N LEU A 429 24.14 10.55 4.33
CA LEU A 429 22.91 9.74 4.50
C LEU A 429 22.79 9.11 5.89
N HIS A 430 23.83 9.16 6.71
CA HIS A 430 23.84 8.52 8.03
C HIS A 430 23.26 9.38 9.16
N THR A 431 22.89 10.65 8.89
CA THR A 431 22.32 11.56 9.91
C THR A 431 20.82 11.81 9.78
N ALA A 432 20.11 11.08 8.91
CA ALA A 432 18.66 11.03 9.02
C ALA A 432 18.31 10.06 10.15
N ASP A 433 18.23 10.61 11.36
CA ASP A 433 17.91 9.97 12.61
C ASP A 433 16.66 9.06 12.48
N LEU A 434 16.90 7.78 12.22
CA LEU A 434 15.91 6.72 12.30
C LEU A 434 15.68 6.32 13.76
N SER A 435 15.62 7.28 14.66
CA SER A 435 15.04 7.07 15.98
C SER A 435 13.51 6.96 15.87
N LEU A 436 13.06 5.94 15.17
CA LEU A 436 11.75 5.35 15.41
C LEU A 436 11.88 4.64 16.77
N THR A 437 11.80 5.44 17.85
CA THR A 437 11.59 4.93 19.19
C THR A 437 10.46 3.90 19.14
N ALA A 438 10.82 2.66 19.31
CA ALA A 438 10.00 1.71 20.01
C ALA A 438 9.75 2.32 21.40
N GLY A 439 8.75 3.20 21.49
CA GLY A 439 8.27 3.75 22.75
C GLY A 439 7.64 2.60 23.50
N GLU A 440 8.20 2.33 24.62
CA GLU A 440 7.78 1.41 25.65
C GLU A 440 6.26 1.33 25.83
N VAL A 441 5.81 0.09 26.03
CA VAL A 441 4.54 -0.47 26.52
C VAL A 441 3.47 -0.66 25.45
#